data_08632d46cdb7cd3f172c0b9504e0b06b
#
_entry.id   08632d46cdb7cd3f172c0b9504e0b06b
#
_cell.length_a   1.000
_cell.length_b   1.000
_cell.length_c   1.000
_cell.angle_alpha   90.00
_cell.angle_beta   90.00
_cell.angle_gamma   90.00
#
_symmetry.space_group_name_H-M   'P 1'
#
loop_
_entity.id
_entity.type
_entity.pdbx_description
1 polymer ?
#
loop_
_entity_poly.entity_id
_entity_poly.type
_entity_poly.pdbx_seq_one_letter_code
_entity_poly.pdbx_strand_id
1 'polypeptide(L)'
;VYYKVYTAITNKIYKTNHIPTLKMKANELRQKYLEFFQSKGHVVIASAPLIPEHDPTVLFTTAGMQPLVSFFLDNNHPLGERVTNFQKCIRTGDIDEVGDATHHTFFEMMGNWSLGDYFKKEAIEMTFEFLTKELKLPVSHLAFTCFAGDDAAPKDEEAARAWLSLGVSKERIGFLGKEDNWWGPAGETGPCGPSTEIYFWASKDVPSEKFDVDDSRWVEIGNDVLIEYEKTKNGKF
;
A
#
# COMPACT_ATOMS: atom_id res chain seq x y z
N VAL A 1 7.63 -4.53 5.51
CA VAL A 1 6.81 -3.40 5.07
C VAL A 1 6.65 -3.48 3.57
N TYR A 2 5.49 -3.27 3.06
CA TYR A 2 5.31 -3.06 1.64
C TYR A 2 4.32 -1.93 1.36
N TYR A 3 4.55 -1.24 0.28
CA TYR A 3 3.72 -0.16 -0.22
C TYR A 3 3.02 -0.61 -1.51
N LYS A 4 1.74 -0.31 -1.63
CA LYS A 4 0.91 -0.68 -2.76
C LYS A 4 0.41 0.59 -3.44
N VAL A 5 0.77 0.80 -4.69
CA VAL A 5 0.19 1.86 -5.52
C VAL A 5 -0.61 1.23 -6.64
N TYR A 6 -1.87 1.57 -6.72
CA TYR A 6 -2.72 1.11 -7.82
C TYR A 6 -2.50 1.96 -9.06
N THR A 7 -2.49 1.33 -10.22
CA THR A 7 -2.58 2.03 -11.52
C THR A 7 -3.89 2.83 -11.68
N ALA A 8 -4.86 2.61 -10.82
CA ALA A 8 -6.06 3.43 -10.70
C ALA A 8 -5.78 4.93 -10.45
N ILE A 9 -4.63 5.28 -9.84
CA ILE A 9 -4.19 6.66 -9.69
C ILE A 9 -4.20 7.39 -11.03
N THR A 10 -3.75 6.74 -12.09
CA THR A 10 -3.61 7.40 -13.40
C THR A 10 -4.95 7.78 -14.01
N ASN A 11 -5.98 6.96 -13.89
CA ASN A 11 -7.25 7.19 -14.59
C ASN A 11 -8.18 8.17 -13.86
N LYS A 12 -8.16 8.24 -12.54
CA LYS A 12 -9.07 9.07 -11.75
C LYS A 12 -8.50 10.46 -11.46
N ILE A 13 -7.21 10.55 -11.16
CA ILE A 13 -6.51 11.83 -10.96
C ILE A 13 -6.48 12.65 -12.25
N TYR A 14 -6.36 12.02 -13.41
CA TYR A 14 -6.36 12.72 -14.72
C TYR A 14 -7.68 13.42 -15.09
N LYS A 15 -8.79 13.02 -14.51
CA LYS A 15 -10.09 13.68 -14.76
C LYS A 15 -10.28 14.99 -13.98
N THR A 16 -9.42 15.27 -13.02
CA THR A 16 -9.47 16.51 -12.23
C THR A 16 -8.53 17.54 -12.86
N ASN A 17 -9.06 18.44 -13.69
CA ASN A 17 -8.30 19.49 -14.38
C ASN A 17 -7.60 20.51 -13.44
N HIS A 18 -7.64 20.34 -12.12
CA HIS A 18 -7.09 21.26 -11.12
C HIS A 18 -5.77 20.82 -10.48
N ILE A 19 -5.30 19.60 -10.78
CA ILE A 19 -3.95 19.18 -10.37
C ILE A 19 -3.10 19.14 -11.64
N PRO A 20 -2.26 20.15 -11.91
CA PRO A 20 -1.56 20.31 -13.19
C PRO A 20 -0.55 19.21 -13.52
N THR A 21 -0.26 18.29 -12.60
CA THR A 21 0.99 17.56 -12.61
C THR A 21 0.92 16.09 -12.97
N LEU A 22 -0.25 15.48 -13.15
CA LEU A 22 -0.29 14.03 -13.38
C LEU A 22 -0.83 13.63 -14.77
N LYS A 23 -0.33 14.26 -15.83
CA LYS A 23 -0.36 13.63 -17.16
C LYS A 23 0.81 12.64 -17.32
N MET A 24 0.99 11.79 -16.32
CA MET A 24 2.05 10.78 -16.32
C MET A 24 1.50 9.47 -16.90
N LYS A 25 2.20 8.88 -17.85
CA LYS A 25 1.86 7.55 -18.37
C LYS A 25 2.20 6.47 -17.32
N ALA A 26 1.51 5.33 -17.36
CA ALA A 26 1.78 4.21 -16.45
C ALA A 26 3.25 3.78 -16.45
N ASN A 27 3.90 3.77 -17.62
CA ASN A 27 5.32 3.44 -17.74
C ASN A 27 6.21 4.45 -17.02
N GLU A 28 5.88 5.74 -17.08
CA GLU A 28 6.65 6.81 -16.42
C GLU A 28 6.49 6.71 -14.91
N LEU A 29 5.28 6.41 -14.42
CA LEU A 29 5.02 6.20 -13.00
C LEU A 29 5.81 5.00 -12.47
N ARG A 30 5.76 3.87 -13.19
CA ARG A 30 6.50 2.65 -12.85
C ARG A 30 8.00 2.91 -12.77
N GLN A 31 8.56 3.57 -13.79
CA GLN A 31 9.97 3.89 -13.85
C GLN A 31 10.37 4.81 -12.69
N LYS A 32 9.61 5.86 -12.45
CA LYS A 32 9.84 6.81 -11.36
C LYS A 32 9.81 6.13 -9.99
N TYR A 33 8.87 5.20 -9.77
CA TYR A 33 8.78 4.43 -8.54
C TYR A 33 10.03 3.57 -8.30
N LEU A 34 10.44 2.81 -9.32
CA LEU A 34 11.63 1.95 -9.22
C LEU A 34 12.90 2.76 -8.99
N GLU A 35 13.11 3.86 -9.74
CA GLU A 35 14.25 4.75 -9.58
C GLU A 35 14.31 5.37 -8.19
N PHE A 36 13.15 5.81 -7.65
CA PHE A 36 13.07 6.35 -6.30
C PHE A 36 13.51 5.32 -5.27
N PHE A 37 12.95 4.11 -5.29
CA PHE A 37 13.32 3.09 -4.31
C PHE A 37 14.73 2.54 -4.51
N GLN A 38 15.24 2.49 -5.75
CA GLN A 38 16.67 2.22 -5.98
C GLN A 38 17.56 3.27 -5.32
N SER A 39 17.17 4.56 -5.36
CA SER A 39 17.91 5.62 -4.68
C SER A 39 17.90 5.49 -3.15
N LYS A 40 16.93 4.74 -2.60
CA LYS A 40 16.82 4.38 -1.18
C LYS A 40 17.48 3.02 -0.85
N GLY A 41 18.26 2.47 -1.76
CA GLY A 41 19.01 1.23 -1.54
C GLY A 41 18.25 -0.06 -1.86
N HIS A 42 17.09 0.01 -2.49
CA HIS A 42 16.34 -1.19 -2.88
C HIS A 42 16.89 -1.78 -4.18
N VAL A 43 16.95 -3.10 -4.24
CA VAL A 43 17.28 -3.84 -5.46
C VAL A 43 15.97 -4.09 -6.23
N VAL A 44 15.97 -3.77 -7.52
CA VAL A 44 14.83 -4.08 -8.39
C VAL A 44 14.81 -5.56 -8.70
N ILE A 45 13.69 -6.22 -8.38
CA ILE A 45 13.46 -7.63 -8.69
C ILE A 45 12.42 -7.80 -9.81
N ALA A 46 12.46 -8.94 -10.48
CA ALA A 46 11.49 -9.25 -11.53
C ALA A 46 10.10 -9.48 -10.97
N SER A 47 9.06 -9.17 -11.76
CA SER A 47 7.68 -9.59 -11.50
C SER A 47 7.59 -11.11 -11.57
N ALA A 48 6.95 -11.72 -10.57
CA ALA A 48 6.65 -13.14 -10.60
C ALA A 48 5.57 -13.47 -11.66
N PRO A 49 5.47 -14.73 -12.10
CA PRO A 49 4.38 -15.18 -12.98
C PRO A 49 3.00 -14.93 -12.37
N LEU A 50 2.01 -14.69 -13.23
CA LEU A 50 0.61 -14.55 -12.79
C LEU A 50 0.03 -15.86 -12.26
N ILE A 51 0.52 -16.99 -12.73
CA ILE A 51 0.19 -18.32 -12.19
C ILE A 51 1.28 -18.64 -11.16
N PRO A 52 0.93 -18.73 -9.86
CA PRO A 52 1.90 -19.01 -8.80
C PRO A 52 2.51 -20.41 -8.97
N GLU A 53 3.84 -20.50 -8.91
CA GLU A 53 4.54 -21.78 -9.07
C GLU A 53 4.51 -22.64 -7.80
N HIS A 54 4.37 -22.02 -6.62
CA HIS A 54 4.54 -22.70 -5.33
C HIS A 54 3.40 -22.42 -4.33
N ASP A 55 2.29 -21.85 -4.77
CA ASP A 55 1.14 -21.56 -3.91
C ASP A 55 -0.14 -22.20 -4.49
N PRO A 56 -0.50 -23.43 -4.04
CA PRO A 56 -1.70 -24.11 -4.52
C PRO A 56 -3.00 -23.54 -3.95
N THR A 57 -2.94 -22.57 -3.05
CA THR A 57 -4.11 -21.99 -2.38
C THR A 57 -4.81 -20.94 -3.22
N VAL A 58 -4.15 -20.42 -4.25
CA VAL A 58 -4.69 -19.40 -5.15
C VAL A 58 -4.44 -19.76 -6.62
N LEU A 59 -5.36 -19.34 -7.49
CA LEU A 59 -5.24 -19.56 -8.95
C LEU A 59 -4.30 -18.54 -9.62
N PHE A 60 -4.24 -17.33 -9.08
CA PHE A 60 -3.47 -16.22 -9.64
C PHE A 60 -2.70 -15.48 -8.55
N THR A 61 -1.64 -14.82 -8.94
CA THR A 61 -0.94 -13.86 -8.10
C THR A 61 -1.84 -12.64 -7.90
N THR A 62 -2.29 -12.41 -6.67
CA THR A 62 -3.27 -11.39 -6.30
C THR A 62 -2.65 -10.15 -5.66
N ALA A 63 -1.38 -10.24 -5.22
CA ALA A 63 -0.67 -9.16 -4.56
C ALA A 63 0.84 -9.25 -4.81
N GLY A 64 1.51 -8.10 -4.75
CA GLY A 64 2.97 -8.00 -4.89
C GLY A 64 3.75 -8.74 -3.80
N MET A 65 3.17 -8.84 -2.62
CA MET A 65 3.77 -9.54 -1.49
C MET A 65 3.69 -11.08 -1.62
N GLN A 66 2.68 -11.60 -2.29
CA GLN A 66 2.42 -13.05 -2.33
C GLN A 66 3.64 -13.88 -2.77
N PRO A 67 4.39 -13.53 -3.83
CA PRO A 67 5.60 -14.26 -4.20
C PRO A 67 6.75 -14.15 -3.19
N LEU A 68 6.65 -13.23 -2.24
CA LEU A 68 7.70 -12.92 -1.27
C LEU A 68 7.41 -13.47 0.13
N VAL A 69 6.27 -14.12 0.37
CA VAL A 69 5.84 -14.57 1.70
C VAL A 69 6.90 -15.45 2.37
N SER A 70 7.52 -16.38 1.64
CA SER A 70 8.58 -17.24 2.20
C SER A 70 9.79 -16.47 2.71
N PHE A 71 10.14 -15.36 2.03
CA PHE A 71 11.28 -14.54 2.43
C PHE A 71 11.01 -13.67 3.66
N PHE A 72 9.74 -13.36 3.94
CA PHE A 72 9.38 -12.64 5.16
C PHE A 72 9.55 -13.49 6.42
N LEU A 73 9.32 -14.80 6.31
CA LEU A 73 9.51 -15.73 7.43
C LEU A 73 10.99 -15.92 7.77
N ASP A 74 11.85 -15.94 6.76
CA ASP A 74 13.29 -16.17 6.92
C ASP A 74 14.11 -14.88 7.00
N ASN A 75 13.47 -13.71 6.81
CA ASN A 75 14.12 -12.39 6.68
C ASN A 75 15.31 -12.40 5.70
N ASN A 76 15.23 -13.19 4.64
CA ASN A 76 16.36 -13.42 3.75
C ASN A 76 15.92 -13.59 2.29
N HIS A 77 16.17 -12.56 1.48
CA HIS A 77 16.03 -12.64 0.03
C HIS A 77 17.41 -12.69 -0.63
N PRO A 78 17.63 -13.51 -1.68
CA PRO A 78 18.96 -13.68 -2.31
C PRO A 78 19.60 -12.40 -2.80
N LEU A 79 18.80 -11.36 -3.09
CA LEU A 79 19.28 -10.08 -3.62
C LEU A 79 19.37 -8.99 -2.53
N GLY A 80 19.12 -9.29 -1.27
CA GLY A 80 19.28 -8.37 -0.15
C GLY A 80 17.99 -8.09 0.63
N GLU A 81 18.09 -7.27 1.65
CA GLU A 81 17.03 -6.97 2.60
C GLU A 81 16.04 -5.91 2.09
N ARG A 82 16.43 -5.08 1.11
CA ARG A 82 15.58 -4.06 0.48
C ARG A 82 15.31 -4.44 -0.97
N VAL A 83 14.07 -4.77 -1.31
CA VAL A 83 13.71 -5.09 -2.70
C VAL A 83 12.50 -4.27 -3.16
N THR A 84 12.41 -4.01 -4.45
CA THR A 84 11.30 -3.29 -5.07
C THR A 84 10.97 -3.86 -6.44
N ASN A 85 9.70 -3.85 -6.81
CA ASN A 85 9.27 -4.18 -8.16
C ASN A 85 7.90 -3.55 -8.50
N PHE A 86 7.40 -3.89 -9.68
CA PHE A 86 5.97 -3.85 -9.98
C PHE A 86 5.52 -5.28 -10.28
N GLN A 87 4.45 -5.72 -9.63
CA GLN A 87 3.89 -7.06 -9.77
C GLN A 87 2.56 -7.00 -10.52
N LYS A 88 2.46 -7.79 -11.59
CA LYS A 88 1.17 -8.02 -12.26
C LYS A 88 0.30 -8.89 -11.38
N CYS A 89 -0.96 -8.47 -11.20
CA CYS A 89 -1.91 -9.12 -10.30
C CYS A 89 -3.25 -9.33 -10.99
N ILE A 90 -3.95 -10.42 -10.61
CA ILE A 90 -5.35 -10.67 -11.00
C ILE A 90 -6.15 -10.90 -9.73
N ARG A 91 -7.25 -10.15 -9.58
CA ARG A 91 -8.27 -10.33 -8.54
C ARG A 91 -9.62 -10.52 -9.18
N THR A 92 -10.34 -11.56 -8.77
CA THR A 92 -11.67 -11.90 -9.29
C THR A 92 -12.78 -11.77 -8.24
N GLY A 93 -12.42 -11.51 -6.97
CA GLY A 93 -13.39 -11.34 -5.89
C GLY A 93 -14.39 -10.21 -6.15
N ASP A 94 -13.92 -9.11 -6.74
CA ASP A 94 -14.71 -7.91 -6.98
C ASP A 94 -15.16 -7.81 -8.45
N ILE A 95 -15.28 -8.93 -9.15
CA ILE A 95 -15.58 -8.94 -10.60
C ILE A 95 -16.93 -8.28 -10.92
N ASP A 96 -17.89 -8.38 -10.03
CA ASP A 96 -19.23 -7.81 -10.20
C ASP A 96 -19.23 -6.27 -10.06
N GLU A 97 -18.18 -5.72 -9.46
CA GLU A 97 -17.98 -4.29 -9.28
C GLU A 97 -17.15 -3.64 -10.41
N VAL A 98 -16.57 -4.47 -11.29
CA VAL A 98 -15.79 -4.00 -12.42
C VAL A 98 -16.68 -3.23 -13.40
N GLY A 99 -16.30 -1.99 -13.68
CA GLY A 99 -17.07 -1.04 -14.48
C GLY A 99 -17.34 0.25 -13.71
N ASP A 100 -17.12 0.25 -12.42
CA ASP A 100 -17.05 1.46 -11.60
C ASP A 100 -15.75 2.25 -11.89
N ALA A 101 -15.42 3.21 -11.02
CA ALA A 101 -14.27 4.09 -11.22
C ALA A 101 -12.95 3.50 -10.67
N THR A 102 -12.98 2.42 -9.89
CA THR A 102 -11.85 1.96 -9.07
C THR A 102 -11.54 0.48 -9.17
N HIS A 103 -12.50 -0.38 -9.46
CA HIS A 103 -12.30 -1.84 -9.49
C HIS A 103 -11.77 -2.33 -10.84
N HIS A 104 -10.73 -3.16 -10.77
CA HIS A 104 -10.12 -3.81 -11.93
C HIS A 104 -9.79 -5.26 -11.61
N THR A 105 -10.00 -6.16 -12.57
CA THR A 105 -9.59 -7.57 -12.45
C THR A 105 -8.09 -7.76 -12.65
N PHE A 106 -7.49 -6.97 -13.55
CA PHE A 106 -6.05 -6.96 -13.81
C PHE A 106 -5.46 -5.60 -13.48
N PHE A 107 -4.36 -5.60 -12.72
CA PHE A 107 -3.65 -4.38 -12.35
C PHE A 107 -2.18 -4.67 -12.06
N GLU A 108 -1.38 -3.63 -11.96
CA GLU A 108 0.00 -3.69 -11.49
C GLU A 108 0.09 -3.09 -10.10
N MET A 109 0.74 -3.82 -9.19
CA MET A 109 1.03 -3.37 -7.84
C MET A 109 2.51 -3.01 -7.78
N MET A 110 2.82 -1.75 -7.63
CA MET A 110 4.19 -1.30 -7.33
C MET A 110 4.43 -1.51 -5.84
N GLY A 111 5.58 -2.08 -5.50
CA GLY A 111 5.87 -2.42 -4.12
C GLY A 111 7.35 -2.27 -3.76
N ASN A 112 7.58 -1.95 -2.50
CA ASN A 112 8.88 -1.98 -1.85
C ASN A 112 8.77 -2.78 -0.55
N TRP A 113 9.78 -3.58 -0.29
CA TRP A 113 9.80 -4.50 0.84
C TRP A 113 11.07 -4.35 1.63
N SER A 114 10.93 -4.40 2.95
CA SER A 114 12.02 -4.50 3.91
C SER A 114 11.96 -5.87 4.58
N LEU A 115 13.03 -6.62 4.50
CA LEU A 115 13.20 -7.93 5.09
C LEU A 115 14.16 -7.81 6.27
N GLY A 116 13.66 -7.22 7.38
CA GLY A 116 14.43 -7.05 8.61
C GLY A 116 15.36 -5.84 8.65
N ASP A 117 15.33 -4.94 7.66
CA ASP A 117 16.18 -3.75 7.63
C ASP A 117 15.47 -2.52 8.24
N TYR A 118 14.53 -1.91 7.51
CA TYR A 118 13.75 -0.79 8.05
C TYR A 118 12.33 -1.21 8.43
N PHE A 119 11.68 -0.37 9.24
CA PHE A 119 10.33 -0.63 9.67
C PHE A 119 9.43 0.60 9.53
N LYS A 120 8.42 0.71 10.34
CA LYS A 120 7.27 1.62 10.31
C LYS A 120 7.62 3.07 9.94
N LYS A 121 8.48 3.70 10.73
CA LYS A 121 8.80 5.11 10.55
C LYS A 121 9.45 5.40 9.20
N GLU A 122 10.50 4.66 8.85
CA GLU A 122 11.23 4.86 7.60
C GLU A 122 10.39 4.53 6.38
N ALA A 123 9.52 3.51 6.46
CA ALA A 123 8.56 3.19 5.41
C ALA A 123 7.62 4.37 5.14
N ILE A 124 7.00 4.89 6.18
CA ILE A 124 6.09 6.04 6.11
C ILE A 124 6.80 7.28 5.56
N GLU A 125 8.04 7.54 6.00
CA GLU A 125 8.84 8.66 5.49
C GLU A 125 9.13 8.53 3.98
N MET A 126 9.52 7.35 3.51
CA MET A 126 9.76 7.09 2.08
C MET A 126 8.48 7.20 1.27
N THR A 127 7.38 6.63 1.75
CA THR A 127 6.06 6.73 1.12
C THR A 127 5.62 8.18 0.99
N PHE A 128 5.71 8.96 2.06
CA PHE A 128 5.35 10.38 2.03
C PHE A 128 6.25 11.19 1.10
N GLU A 129 7.54 10.91 1.10
CA GLU A 129 8.48 11.55 0.19
C GLU A 129 8.15 11.25 -1.28
N PHE A 130 7.88 10.00 -1.62
CA PHE A 130 7.48 9.60 -2.96
C PHE A 130 6.21 10.33 -3.41
N LEU A 131 5.18 10.35 -2.58
CA LEU A 131 3.92 10.99 -2.91
C LEU A 131 4.05 12.51 -3.09
N THR A 132 4.77 13.17 -2.19
CA THR A 132 4.78 14.63 -2.13
C THR A 132 5.90 15.27 -2.96
N LYS A 133 7.09 14.64 -3.03
CA LYS A 133 8.23 15.18 -3.77
C LYS A 133 8.31 14.63 -5.20
N GLU A 134 8.13 13.31 -5.38
CA GLU A 134 8.25 12.68 -6.67
C GLU A 134 6.97 12.81 -7.50
N LEU A 135 5.83 12.48 -6.92
CA LEU A 135 4.52 12.63 -7.59
C LEU A 135 3.94 14.04 -7.46
N LYS A 136 4.48 14.86 -6.56
CA LYS A 136 4.04 16.25 -6.30
C LYS A 136 2.55 16.34 -5.93
N LEU A 137 2.04 15.32 -5.23
CA LEU A 137 0.69 15.37 -4.71
C LEU A 137 0.59 16.41 -3.59
N PRO A 138 -0.42 17.29 -3.61
CA PRO A 138 -0.60 18.25 -2.51
C PRO A 138 -0.96 17.51 -1.22
N VAL A 139 -0.27 17.80 -0.13
CA VAL A 139 -0.56 17.21 1.19
C VAL A 139 -2.02 17.45 1.60
N SER A 140 -2.60 18.58 1.21
CA SER A 140 -4.02 18.89 1.45
C SER A 140 -5.01 17.93 0.79
N HIS A 141 -4.57 17.14 -0.20
CA HIS A 141 -5.37 16.13 -0.90
C HIS A 141 -5.08 14.71 -0.40
N LEU A 142 -4.23 14.56 0.60
CA LEU A 142 -3.90 13.27 1.19
C LEU A 142 -4.57 13.10 2.55
N ALA A 143 -4.98 11.88 2.84
CA ALA A 143 -5.41 11.44 4.15
C ALA A 143 -4.86 10.03 4.41
N PHE A 144 -4.77 9.65 5.66
CA PHE A 144 -4.14 8.40 6.08
C PHE A 144 -4.99 7.73 7.14
N THR A 145 -4.94 6.40 7.19
CA THR A 145 -5.56 5.66 8.28
C THR A 145 -4.53 4.82 9.00
N CYS A 146 -4.80 4.49 10.24
CA CYS A 146 -3.99 3.63 11.07
C CYS A 146 -4.91 2.65 11.79
N PHE A 147 -4.37 1.53 12.23
CA PHE A 147 -5.13 0.52 12.95
C PHE A 147 -5.68 1.06 14.28
N ALA A 148 -6.98 0.88 14.51
CA ALA A 148 -7.65 1.37 15.72
C ALA A 148 -7.35 0.56 16.98
N GLY A 149 -6.78 -0.64 16.81
CA GLY A 149 -6.57 -1.60 17.89
C GLY A 149 -7.78 -2.49 18.13
N ASP A 150 -7.52 -3.66 18.68
CA ASP A 150 -8.51 -4.62 19.18
C ASP A 150 -7.92 -5.49 20.30
N ASP A 151 -8.61 -6.59 20.67
CA ASP A 151 -8.14 -7.51 21.71
C ASP A 151 -6.82 -8.23 21.35
N ALA A 152 -6.46 -8.31 20.07
CA ALA A 152 -5.28 -9.03 19.58
C ALA A 152 -4.05 -8.14 19.40
N ALA A 153 -4.26 -6.86 19.06
CA ALA A 153 -3.18 -5.92 18.80
C ALA A 153 -3.57 -4.48 19.21
N PRO A 154 -2.63 -3.72 19.79
CA PRO A 154 -2.91 -2.36 20.24
C PRO A 154 -3.14 -1.41 19.06
N LYS A 155 -3.77 -0.28 19.36
CA LYS A 155 -3.90 0.85 18.44
C LYS A 155 -2.55 1.34 17.96
N ASP A 156 -2.41 1.55 16.65
CA ASP A 156 -1.13 1.98 16.04
C ASP A 156 -0.90 3.49 16.15
N GLU A 157 -0.58 3.91 17.36
CA GLU A 157 -0.21 5.30 17.65
C GLU A 157 1.17 5.67 17.06
N GLU A 158 2.02 4.70 16.76
CA GLU A 158 3.34 4.94 16.19
C GLU A 158 3.24 5.40 14.73
N ALA A 159 2.46 4.69 13.90
CA ALA A 159 2.17 5.13 12.54
C ALA A 159 1.52 6.51 12.50
N ALA A 160 0.55 6.76 13.37
CA ALA A 160 -0.09 8.06 13.47
C ALA A 160 0.90 9.18 13.83
N ARG A 161 1.80 8.95 14.79
CA ARG A 161 2.86 9.91 15.12
C ARG A 161 3.84 10.14 13.97
N ALA A 162 4.16 9.11 13.20
CA ALA A 162 5.00 9.26 12.01
C ALA A 162 4.37 10.21 10.99
N TRP A 163 3.09 10.02 10.66
CA TRP A 163 2.36 10.92 9.75
C TRP A 163 2.29 12.36 10.28
N LEU A 164 1.97 12.54 11.56
CA LEU A 164 1.95 13.87 12.21
C LEU A 164 3.31 14.56 12.11
N SER A 165 4.41 13.84 12.31
CA SER A 165 5.76 14.41 12.24
C SER A 165 6.15 14.90 10.84
N LEU A 166 5.49 14.40 9.80
CA LEU A 166 5.65 14.81 8.41
C LEU A 166 4.75 16.00 8.00
N GLY A 167 3.98 16.54 8.95
CA GLY A 167 3.13 17.71 8.74
C GLY A 167 1.71 17.37 8.27
N VAL A 168 1.29 16.11 8.35
CA VAL A 168 -0.11 15.72 8.13
C VAL A 168 -0.95 16.22 9.31
N SER A 169 -2.11 16.85 9.04
CA SER A 169 -2.97 17.32 10.10
C SER A 169 -3.68 16.15 10.79
N LYS A 170 -4.00 16.30 12.07
CA LYS A 170 -4.69 15.28 12.86
C LYS A 170 -6.05 14.89 12.26
N GLU A 171 -6.73 15.84 11.66
CA GLU A 171 -8.02 15.67 11.02
C GLU A 171 -7.97 14.79 9.76
N ARG A 172 -6.76 14.58 9.23
CA ARG A 172 -6.46 13.73 8.06
C ARG A 172 -5.95 12.35 8.44
N ILE A 173 -5.98 11.99 9.72
CA ILE A 173 -5.61 10.67 10.21
C ILE A 173 -6.83 10.01 10.84
N GLY A 174 -7.32 8.95 10.18
CA GLY A 174 -8.37 8.08 10.68
C GLY A 174 -7.81 6.88 11.44
N PHE A 175 -8.63 6.31 12.34
CA PHE A 175 -8.32 5.02 12.96
C PHE A 175 -9.46 4.06 12.63
N LEU A 176 -9.15 2.98 11.91
CA LEU A 176 -10.13 2.02 11.43
C LEU A 176 -9.82 0.61 11.95
N GLY A 177 -10.80 -0.26 11.84
CA GLY A 177 -10.70 -1.64 12.33
C GLY A 177 -9.87 -2.56 11.43
N LYS A 178 -9.92 -3.86 11.75
CA LYS A 178 -9.20 -4.89 10.99
C LYS A 178 -9.66 -5.01 9.54
N GLU A 179 -10.87 -4.67 9.23
CA GLU A 179 -11.40 -4.75 7.88
C GLU A 179 -10.64 -3.83 6.92
N ASP A 180 -10.20 -2.67 7.43
CA ASP A 180 -9.53 -1.64 6.64
C ASP A 180 -8.01 -1.59 6.89
N ASN A 181 -7.57 -1.75 8.16
CA ASN A 181 -6.19 -1.50 8.56
C ASN A 181 -5.46 -2.73 9.11
N TRP A 182 -5.73 -3.90 8.54
CA TRP A 182 -5.00 -5.13 8.88
C TRP A 182 -4.75 -5.97 7.64
N TRP A 183 -3.56 -6.49 7.53
CA TRP A 183 -3.21 -7.43 6.47
C TRP A 183 -2.86 -8.81 7.03
N GLY A 184 -3.34 -9.84 6.36
CA GLY A 184 -2.96 -11.22 6.61
C GLY A 184 -3.60 -11.89 7.83
N PRO A 185 -3.27 -13.16 7.99
CA PRO A 185 -2.43 -13.94 7.08
C PRO A 185 -3.12 -14.24 5.75
N ALA A 186 -2.34 -14.53 4.71
CA ALA A 186 -2.87 -14.91 3.40
C ALA A 186 -3.58 -16.28 3.42
N GLY A 187 -3.34 -17.11 4.44
CA GLY A 187 -3.97 -18.38 4.70
C GLY A 187 -4.55 -18.45 6.12
N GLU A 188 -4.74 -19.66 6.65
CA GLU A 188 -5.21 -19.86 8.03
C GLU A 188 -4.20 -19.37 9.08
N THR A 189 -2.92 -19.48 8.76
CA THR A 189 -1.79 -19.09 9.61
C THR A 189 -0.72 -18.36 8.81
N GLY A 190 0.14 -17.61 9.48
CA GLY A 190 1.28 -16.93 8.87
C GLY A 190 1.42 -15.47 9.27
N PRO A 191 2.32 -14.75 8.58
CA PRO A 191 2.63 -13.37 8.88
C PRO A 191 1.42 -12.46 8.66
N CYS A 192 1.24 -11.51 9.58
CA CYS A 192 0.16 -10.52 9.54
C CYS A 192 0.55 -9.28 10.33
N GLY A 193 -0.26 -8.24 10.23
CA GLY A 193 -0.03 -7.03 11.00
C GLY A 193 -0.90 -5.86 10.57
N PRO A 194 -0.83 -4.76 11.33
CA PRO A 194 -1.54 -3.54 11.00
C PRO A 194 -1.05 -2.96 9.67
N SER A 195 -1.91 -2.19 9.03
CA SER A 195 -1.55 -1.36 7.89
C SER A 195 -1.91 0.11 8.15
N THR A 196 -1.29 0.97 7.37
CA THR A 196 -1.70 2.36 7.24
C THR A 196 -2.05 2.60 5.78
N GLU A 197 -3.31 2.94 5.54
CA GLU A 197 -3.83 3.17 4.19
C GLU A 197 -3.64 4.64 3.81
N ILE A 198 -3.51 4.90 2.53
CA ILE A 198 -3.28 6.21 1.97
C ILE A 198 -4.42 6.54 1.02
N TYR A 199 -5.10 7.65 1.29
CA TYR A 199 -6.21 8.14 0.51
C TYR A 199 -5.86 9.42 -0.22
N PHE A 200 -6.39 9.57 -1.41
CA PHE A 200 -6.28 10.76 -2.22
C PHE A 200 -7.67 11.33 -2.53
N TRP A 201 -7.82 12.65 -2.36
CA TRP A 201 -9.05 13.34 -2.75
C TRP A 201 -9.18 13.44 -4.26
N ALA A 202 -10.05 12.65 -4.85
CA ALA A 202 -10.21 12.48 -6.29
C ALA A 202 -11.38 13.30 -6.87
N SER A 203 -11.78 14.39 -6.20
CA SER A 203 -12.79 15.33 -6.67
C SER A 203 -12.17 16.64 -7.14
N LYS A 204 -12.96 17.42 -7.93
CA LYS A 204 -12.60 18.79 -8.32
C LYS A 204 -12.84 19.80 -7.21
N ASP A 205 -13.64 19.44 -6.24
CA ASP A 205 -13.95 20.30 -5.11
C ASP A 205 -12.75 20.40 -4.17
N VAL A 206 -12.76 21.40 -3.32
CA VAL A 206 -11.79 21.53 -2.23
C VAL A 206 -11.94 20.32 -1.30
N PRO A 207 -10.84 19.66 -0.93
CA PRO A 207 -10.91 18.54 0.01
C PRO A 207 -11.59 18.94 1.32
N SER A 208 -12.43 18.05 1.86
CA SER A 208 -13.00 18.25 3.20
C SER A 208 -11.87 18.42 4.23
N GLU A 209 -12.06 19.25 5.23
CA GLU A 209 -11.04 19.48 6.27
C GLU A 209 -10.74 18.17 7.03
N LYS A 210 -11.76 17.41 7.33
CA LYS A 210 -11.66 16.12 8.02
C LYS A 210 -11.78 14.96 7.05
N PHE A 211 -10.97 13.93 7.25
CA PHE A 211 -11.12 12.66 6.55
C PHE A 211 -12.37 11.93 7.00
N ASP A 212 -13.07 11.36 6.04
CA ASP A 212 -14.25 10.53 6.23
C ASP A 212 -14.14 9.34 5.25
N VAL A 213 -14.03 8.13 5.78
CA VAL A 213 -13.87 6.91 4.98
C VAL A 213 -15.11 6.61 4.11
N ASP A 214 -16.29 7.04 4.56
CA ASP A 214 -17.55 6.85 3.84
C ASP A 214 -17.74 7.85 2.67
N ASP A 215 -16.90 8.88 2.59
CA ASP A 215 -16.92 9.83 1.48
C ASP A 215 -16.15 9.26 0.28
N SER A 216 -16.86 8.79 -0.72
CA SER A 216 -16.30 8.16 -1.94
C SER A 216 -15.37 9.05 -2.77
N ARG A 217 -15.24 10.35 -2.42
CA ARG A 217 -14.24 11.25 -3.02
C ARG A 217 -12.83 10.98 -2.52
N TRP A 218 -12.70 10.39 -1.31
CA TRP A 218 -11.46 9.81 -0.85
C TRP A 218 -11.28 8.45 -1.50
N VAL A 219 -10.21 8.28 -2.23
CA VAL A 219 -9.87 7.04 -2.93
C VAL A 219 -8.57 6.49 -2.36
N GLU A 220 -8.58 5.26 -1.92
CA GLU A 220 -7.37 4.55 -1.54
C GLU A 220 -6.42 4.47 -2.73
N ILE A 221 -5.18 4.88 -2.53
CA ILE A 221 -4.14 4.87 -3.55
C ILE A 221 -2.95 3.98 -3.18
N GLY A 222 -2.89 3.50 -1.97
CA GLY A 222 -1.84 2.62 -1.49
C GLY A 222 -1.86 2.39 0.00
N ASN A 223 -0.96 1.55 0.47
CA ASN A 223 -0.80 1.27 1.90
C ASN A 223 0.64 0.88 2.25
N ASP A 224 1.01 1.09 3.51
CA ASP A 224 2.18 0.47 4.13
C ASP A 224 1.69 -0.63 5.08
N VAL A 225 2.06 -1.88 4.81
CA VAL A 225 1.73 -3.01 5.68
C VAL A 225 2.90 -3.32 6.61
N LEU A 226 2.59 -3.44 7.88
CA LEU A 226 3.55 -3.54 8.98
C LEU A 226 3.43 -4.94 9.60
N ILE A 227 4.22 -5.88 9.09
CA ILE A 227 4.17 -7.27 9.56
C ILE A 227 4.87 -7.35 10.92
N GLU A 228 4.08 -7.41 11.98
CA GLU A 228 4.54 -7.44 13.37
C GLU A 228 4.16 -8.75 14.07
N TYR A 229 3.24 -9.51 13.49
CA TYR A 229 2.63 -10.67 14.14
C TYR A 229 2.67 -11.89 13.22
N GLU A 230 2.57 -13.05 13.86
CA GLU A 230 2.35 -14.33 13.20
C GLU A 230 1.11 -15.00 13.81
N LYS A 231 0.08 -15.19 13.00
CA LYS A 231 -1.11 -15.94 13.42
C LYS A 231 -0.81 -17.42 13.44
N THR A 232 -0.92 -18.03 14.61
CA THR A 232 -0.74 -19.46 14.83
C THR A 232 -2.04 -20.24 14.60
N LYS A 233 -1.96 -21.59 14.49
CA LYS A 233 -3.11 -22.50 14.36
C LYS A 233 -4.13 -22.38 15.50
N ASN A 234 -3.72 -21.87 16.65
CA ASN A 234 -4.60 -21.65 17.80
C ASN A 234 -5.26 -20.27 17.79
N GLY A 235 -5.14 -19.52 16.72
CA GLY A 235 -5.71 -18.18 16.57
C GLY A 235 -5.02 -17.09 17.40
N LYS A 236 -3.84 -17.39 17.98
CA LYS A 236 -3.04 -16.39 18.71
C LYS A 236 -2.11 -15.66 17.73
N PHE A 237 -1.91 -14.39 18.04
CA PHE A 237 -0.97 -13.49 17.40
C PHE A 237 0.26 -13.29 18.27
#